data_dac6142dc417c7881885ed2a7a89c319
#
_entry.id   dac6142dc417c7881885ed2a7a89c319
#
_cell.length_a   1.000
_cell.length_b   1.000
_cell.length_c   1.000
_cell.angle_alpha   90.00
_cell.angle_beta   90.00
_cell.angle_gamma   90.00
#
_symmetry.space_group_name_H-M   'P 1'
#
loop_
_entity.id
_entity.type
_entity.pdbx_description
1 polymer ?
#
loop_
_entity_poly.entity_id
_entity_poly.type
_entity_poly.pdbx_seq_one_letter_code
_entity_poly.pdbx_strand_id
1 'polypeptide(L)'
;YETVYETNFAGAQDYAAEAVALTDSYIEVKAGADEDAETVGRLYDYSLVYVDETGTEWTKITSGNVTGYVKNAQLCFGQEAQAVMQESEEQDKELVAGYTLEEAEEKEAREEAERIAAEEAARKAEEEAAKKKQALSSVGTTYGSSVDASDEEVWLLACIIDWEAGSESYEGKLAVANVV
;
A
#
# COMPACT_ATOMS: atom_id res chain seq x y z
N TYR A 1 -25.95 13.02 10.35
CA TYR A 1 -26.31 12.28 9.13
C TYR A 1 -27.51 11.44 9.46
N GLU A 2 -28.65 11.81 8.92
CA GLU A 2 -29.89 11.08 9.04
C GLU A 2 -29.79 9.92 8.03
N THR A 3 -29.58 8.72 8.56
CA THR A 3 -29.51 7.48 7.79
C THR A 3 -30.90 7.20 7.20
N VAL A 4 -31.10 7.50 5.94
CA VAL A 4 -32.31 7.15 5.20
C VAL A 4 -32.22 5.68 4.82
N TYR A 5 -32.53 4.79 5.79
CA TYR A 5 -32.61 3.35 5.54
C TYR A 5 -34.02 2.87 5.19
N GLU A 6 -34.81 3.72 4.57
CA GLU A 6 -36.14 3.34 4.08
C GLU A 6 -36.22 3.56 2.58
N THR A 7 -35.62 2.68 1.80
CA THR A 7 -36.06 2.49 0.44
C THR A 7 -36.78 1.16 0.35
N ASN A 8 -38.10 1.24 0.15
CA ASN A 8 -38.98 0.13 -0.16
C ASN A 8 -38.53 -0.50 -1.49
N PHE A 9 -37.61 -1.46 -1.41
CA PHE A 9 -37.42 -2.39 -2.50
C PHE A 9 -38.53 -3.42 -2.43
N ALA A 10 -39.34 -3.50 -3.47
CA ALA A 10 -40.44 -4.43 -3.59
C ALA A 10 -39.91 -5.87 -3.71
N GLY A 11 -39.69 -6.50 -2.57
CA GLY A 11 -39.26 -7.88 -2.47
C GLY A 11 -38.34 -8.10 -1.29
N ALA A 12 -38.91 -8.15 -0.11
CA ALA A 12 -38.51 -8.87 1.11
C ALA A 12 -36.99 -8.99 1.50
N GLN A 13 -36.12 -8.14 1.02
CA GLN A 13 -34.80 -7.92 1.57
C GLN A 13 -34.57 -6.42 1.64
N ASP A 14 -34.48 -5.89 2.85
CA ASP A 14 -34.09 -4.50 3.11
C ASP A 14 -32.62 -4.32 2.72
N TYR A 15 -32.36 -4.10 1.44
CA TYR A 15 -31.06 -3.63 1.01
C TYR A 15 -30.95 -2.15 1.38
N ALA A 16 -29.90 -1.79 2.08
CA ALA A 16 -29.58 -0.39 2.33
C ALA A 16 -29.34 0.30 0.96
N ALA A 17 -29.63 1.60 0.89
CA ALA A 17 -29.30 2.39 -0.30
C ALA A 17 -27.80 2.44 -0.59
N GLU A 18 -26.99 2.05 0.37
CA GLU A 18 -25.54 2.00 0.31
C GLU A 18 -25.05 0.58 0.60
N ALA A 19 -24.04 0.16 -0.13
CA ALA A 19 -23.33 -1.09 0.10
C ALA A 19 -21.81 -0.86 -0.02
N VAL A 20 -21.03 -1.80 0.49
CA VAL A 20 -19.57 -1.74 0.42
C VAL A 20 -19.05 -2.99 -0.26
N ALA A 21 -18.13 -2.82 -1.20
CA ALA A 21 -17.38 -3.91 -1.80
C ALA A 21 -16.17 -4.24 -0.94
N LEU A 22 -15.98 -5.52 -0.59
CA LEU A 22 -14.79 -6.04 0.06
C LEU A 22 -14.13 -7.08 -0.85
N THR A 23 -12.87 -6.87 -1.16
CA THR A 23 -12.13 -7.75 -2.07
C THR A 23 -10.63 -7.63 -1.86
N ASP A 24 -9.91 -8.72 -2.03
CA ASP A 24 -8.43 -8.73 -2.00
C ASP A 24 -7.81 -8.20 -3.32
N SER A 25 -8.63 -7.96 -4.36
CA SER A 25 -8.17 -7.50 -5.66
C SER A 25 -9.11 -6.44 -6.22
N TYR A 26 -10.02 -6.83 -7.09
CA TYR A 26 -11.08 -5.98 -7.60
C TYR A 26 -12.32 -6.80 -7.97
N ILE A 27 -13.45 -6.12 -8.06
CA ILE A 27 -14.71 -6.64 -8.55
C ILE A 27 -15.04 -5.94 -9.88
N GLU A 28 -15.37 -6.71 -10.91
CA GLU A 28 -15.78 -6.16 -12.19
C GLU A 28 -17.22 -5.65 -12.13
N VAL A 29 -17.42 -4.42 -12.57
CA VAL A 29 -18.75 -3.86 -12.81
C VAL A 29 -19.13 -4.11 -14.25
N LYS A 30 -20.24 -4.79 -14.47
CA LYS A 30 -20.72 -5.20 -15.80
C LYS A 30 -21.76 -4.22 -16.36
N ALA A 31 -21.80 -4.07 -17.68
CA ALA A 31 -22.80 -3.25 -18.37
C ALA A 31 -24.23 -3.84 -18.26
N GLY A 32 -24.35 -5.13 -17.97
CA GLY A 32 -25.61 -5.86 -17.82
C GLY A 32 -25.53 -6.90 -16.72
N ALA A 33 -26.68 -7.41 -16.28
CA ALA A 33 -26.79 -8.45 -15.26
C ALA A 33 -26.42 -9.85 -15.82
N ASP A 34 -25.22 -9.98 -16.35
CA ASP A 34 -24.68 -11.18 -17.01
C ASP A 34 -23.15 -11.23 -16.84
N GLU A 35 -22.59 -12.43 -16.64
CA GLU A 35 -21.14 -12.62 -16.51
C GLU A 35 -20.38 -12.29 -17.81
N ASP A 36 -21.02 -12.57 -18.96
CA ASP A 36 -20.43 -12.32 -20.29
C ASP A 36 -20.63 -10.88 -20.76
N ALA A 37 -21.34 -10.04 -19.97
CA ALA A 37 -21.51 -8.63 -20.29
C ALA A 37 -20.17 -7.88 -20.23
N GLU A 38 -20.06 -6.82 -21.02
CA GLU A 38 -18.88 -5.95 -21.06
C GLU A 38 -18.57 -5.37 -19.67
N THR A 39 -17.30 -5.35 -19.30
CA THR A 39 -16.83 -4.69 -18.07
C THR A 39 -16.76 -3.19 -18.31
N VAL A 40 -17.44 -2.40 -17.49
CA VAL A 40 -17.50 -0.94 -17.58
C VAL A 40 -16.67 -0.23 -16.50
N GLY A 41 -16.24 -0.98 -15.48
CA GLY A 41 -15.44 -0.44 -14.39
C GLY A 41 -15.02 -1.51 -13.39
N ARG A 42 -14.31 -1.07 -12.36
CA ARG A 42 -13.82 -1.91 -11.25
C ARG A 42 -14.09 -1.26 -9.90
N LEU A 43 -14.46 -2.10 -8.93
CA LEU A 43 -14.51 -1.73 -7.52
C LEU A 43 -13.31 -2.38 -6.83
N TYR A 44 -12.59 -1.61 -6.05
CA TYR A 44 -11.51 -2.11 -5.20
C TYR A 44 -12.00 -2.30 -3.77
N ASP A 45 -11.12 -2.75 -2.90
CA ASP A 45 -11.44 -2.92 -1.49
C ASP A 45 -11.93 -1.62 -0.85
N TYR A 46 -12.94 -1.71 0.01
CA TYR A 46 -13.65 -0.57 0.61
C TYR A 46 -14.34 0.37 -0.39
N SER A 47 -14.71 -0.11 -1.59
CA SER A 47 -15.49 0.72 -2.52
C SER A 47 -16.93 0.89 -2.02
N LEU A 48 -17.32 2.16 -1.80
CA LEU A 48 -18.69 2.55 -1.49
C LEU A 48 -19.51 2.56 -2.77
N VAL A 49 -20.64 1.89 -2.75
CA VAL A 49 -21.59 1.83 -3.87
C VAL A 49 -22.98 2.24 -3.44
N TYR A 50 -23.68 2.93 -4.31
CA TYR A 50 -25.11 3.24 -4.16
C TYR A 50 -25.91 2.22 -4.96
N VAL A 51 -26.90 1.63 -4.33
CA VAL A 51 -27.78 0.63 -4.91
C VAL A 51 -28.91 1.33 -5.68
N ASP A 52 -28.91 1.20 -6.99
CA ASP A 52 -29.94 1.76 -7.87
C ASP A 52 -31.14 0.80 -8.01
N GLU A 53 -30.84 -0.48 -8.24
CA GLU A 53 -31.85 -1.52 -8.44
C GLU A 53 -31.33 -2.88 -7.97
N THR A 54 -32.08 -3.56 -7.12
CA THR A 54 -31.74 -4.86 -6.60
C THR A 54 -32.41 -5.98 -7.39
N GLY A 55 -31.61 -6.89 -7.95
CA GLY A 55 -32.12 -8.13 -8.54
C GLY A 55 -31.84 -9.34 -7.62
N THR A 56 -32.20 -10.51 -8.11
CA THR A 56 -32.03 -11.77 -7.35
C THR A 56 -30.56 -12.21 -7.23
N GLU A 57 -29.76 -11.96 -8.23
CA GLU A 57 -28.35 -12.36 -8.32
C GLU A 57 -27.43 -11.17 -8.56
N TRP A 58 -27.90 -10.19 -9.29
CA TRP A 58 -27.19 -8.98 -9.70
C TRP A 58 -27.87 -7.74 -9.13
N THR A 59 -27.09 -6.80 -8.66
CA THR A 59 -27.55 -5.49 -8.24
C THR A 59 -26.96 -4.43 -9.17
N LYS A 60 -27.83 -3.53 -9.60
CA LYS A 60 -27.39 -2.33 -10.31
C LYS A 60 -26.90 -1.30 -9.32
N ILE A 61 -25.71 -0.80 -9.54
CA ILE A 61 -25.03 0.13 -8.63
C ILE A 61 -24.48 1.34 -9.37
N THR A 62 -24.30 2.40 -8.61
CA THR A 62 -23.49 3.57 -8.99
C THR A 62 -22.42 3.80 -7.95
N SER A 63 -21.16 3.96 -8.38
CA SER A 63 -20.03 4.28 -7.52
C SER A 63 -19.09 5.23 -8.23
N GLY A 64 -19.03 6.49 -7.77
CA GLY A 64 -18.30 7.54 -8.48
C GLY A 64 -18.82 7.76 -9.89
N ASN A 65 -17.98 7.55 -10.89
CA ASN A 65 -18.33 7.69 -12.31
C ASN A 65 -18.79 6.36 -12.97
N VAL A 66 -18.85 5.28 -12.20
CA VAL A 66 -19.20 3.95 -12.71
C VAL A 66 -20.63 3.62 -12.38
N THR A 67 -21.39 3.19 -13.38
CA THR A 67 -22.74 2.64 -13.21
C THR A 67 -22.83 1.32 -13.95
N GLY A 68 -23.32 0.28 -13.28
CA GLY A 68 -23.46 -1.05 -13.87
C GLY A 68 -23.96 -2.07 -12.89
N TYR A 69 -23.67 -3.33 -13.15
CA TYR A 69 -24.17 -4.47 -12.39
C TYR A 69 -23.03 -5.22 -11.70
N VAL A 70 -23.26 -5.60 -10.46
CA VAL A 70 -22.34 -6.41 -9.65
C VAL A 70 -23.13 -7.55 -9.02
N LYS A 71 -22.49 -8.70 -8.81
CA LYS A 71 -23.13 -9.83 -8.11
C LYS A 71 -23.37 -9.49 -6.65
N ASN A 72 -24.56 -9.82 -6.16
CA ASN A 72 -24.95 -9.58 -4.76
C ASN A 72 -23.97 -10.20 -3.76
N ALA A 73 -23.41 -11.37 -4.10
CA ALA A 73 -22.44 -12.08 -3.24
C ALA A 73 -21.11 -11.35 -3.05
N GLN A 74 -20.84 -10.30 -3.82
CA GLN A 74 -19.60 -9.52 -3.78
C GLN A 74 -19.77 -8.18 -3.05
N LEU A 75 -20.96 -7.92 -2.55
CA LEU A 75 -21.30 -6.68 -1.84
C LEU A 75 -21.80 -6.97 -0.44
N CYS A 76 -21.36 -6.17 0.51
CA CYS A 76 -21.91 -6.14 1.87
C CYS A 76 -23.06 -5.14 1.89
N PHE A 77 -24.20 -5.56 2.43
CA PHE A 77 -25.43 -4.76 2.50
C PHE A 77 -25.87 -4.51 3.94
N GLY A 78 -26.68 -3.47 4.15
CA GLY A 78 -27.36 -3.21 5.40
C GLY A 78 -26.45 -3.12 6.61
N GLN A 79 -26.70 -3.89 7.66
CA GLN A 79 -25.91 -3.86 8.90
C GLN A 79 -24.44 -4.29 8.70
N GLU A 80 -24.19 -5.18 7.76
CA GLU A 80 -22.85 -5.63 7.43
C GLU A 80 -22.05 -4.48 6.76
N ALA A 81 -22.66 -3.78 5.83
CA ALA A 81 -22.05 -2.58 5.23
C ALA A 81 -21.76 -1.51 6.29
N GLN A 82 -22.68 -1.27 7.20
CA GLN A 82 -22.47 -0.32 8.30
C GLN A 82 -21.30 -0.72 9.20
N ALA A 83 -21.19 -1.99 9.54
CA ALA A 83 -20.08 -2.49 10.34
C ALA A 83 -18.74 -2.26 9.63
N VAL A 84 -18.68 -2.52 8.32
CA VAL A 84 -17.49 -2.27 7.49
C VAL A 84 -17.16 -0.79 7.43
N MET A 85 -18.14 0.09 7.26
CA MET A 85 -17.94 1.54 7.26
C MET A 85 -17.39 2.04 8.59
N GLN A 86 -17.91 1.54 9.73
CA GLN A 86 -17.37 1.88 11.04
C GLN A 86 -15.95 1.34 11.25
N GLU A 87 -15.70 0.12 10.83
CA GLU A 87 -14.35 -0.45 10.90
C GLU A 87 -13.34 0.33 10.04
N SER A 88 -13.76 0.83 8.88
CA SER A 88 -12.90 1.66 8.03
C SER A 88 -12.53 2.98 8.71
N GLU A 89 -13.47 3.62 9.40
CA GLU A 89 -13.21 4.82 10.20
C GLU A 89 -12.24 4.56 11.36
N GLU A 90 -12.41 3.43 12.07
CA GLU A 90 -11.55 3.04 13.20
C GLU A 90 -10.10 2.69 12.74
N GLN A 91 -9.96 2.16 11.54
CA GLN A 91 -8.66 1.78 10.95
C GLN A 91 -8.02 2.88 10.10
N ASP A 92 -8.62 4.08 10.04
CA ASP A 92 -8.18 5.19 9.19
C ASP A 92 -8.08 4.79 7.69
N LYS A 93 -9.00 3.90 7.28
CA LYS A 93 -9.15 3.50 5.88
C LYS A 93 -10.23 4.34 5.21
N GLU A 94 -9.89 4.95 4.11
CA GLU A 94 -10.82 5.77 3.33
C GLU A 94 -11.73 4.89 2.46
N LEU A 95 -13.04 5.17 2.50
CA LEU A 95 -13.96 4.59 1.53
C LEU A 95 -13.71 5.21 0.17
N VAL A 96 -13.52 4.38 -0.85
CA VAL A 96 -13.18 4.81 -2.21
C VAL A 96 -14.37 4.69 -3.15
N ALA A 97 -14.39 5.48 -4.22
CA ALA A 97 -15.33 5.30 -5.31
C ALA A 97 -14.86 4.22 -6.28
N GLY A 98 -15.80 3.67 -7.05
CA GLY A 98 -15.48 2.80 -8.18
C GLY A 98 -14.74 3.58 -9.28
N TYR A 99 -13.93 2.87 -10.03
CA TYR A 99 -13.15 3.40 -11.13
C TYR A 99 -13.73 2.92 -12.47
N THR A 100 -13.84 3.79 -13.44
CA THR A 100 -14.08 3.37 -14.83
C THR A 100 -12.94 2.47 -15.29
N LEU A 101 -13.14 1.74 -16.37
CA LEU A 101 -12.11 0.83 -16.87
C LEU A 101 -10.81 1.57 -17.21
N GLU A 102 -10.92 2.76 -17.81
CA GLU A 102 -9.78 3.62 -18.16
C GLU A 102 -9.04 4.12 -16.90
N GLU A 103 -9.77 4.62 -15.90
CA GLU A 103 -9.19 5.05 -14.61
C GLU A 103 -8.54 3.90 -13.85
N ALA A 104 -9.11 2.69 -13.92
CA ALA A 104 -8.57 1.49 -13.29
C ALA A 104 -7.25 1.05 -13.95
N GLU A 105 -7.19 1.05 -15.28
CA GLU A 105 -5.98 0.72 -16.03
C GLU A 105 -4.87 1.74 -15.79
N GLU A 106 -5.20 3.04 -15.72
CA GLU A 106 -4.23 4.09 -15.40
C GLU A 106 -3.70 3.97 -13.98
N LYS A 107 -4.58 3.66 -13.00
CA LYS A 107 -4.20 3.40 -11.62
C LYS A 107 -3.24 2.21 -11.50
N GLU A 108 -3.58 1.08 -12.12
CA GLU A 108 -2.74 -0.12 -12.10
C GLU A 108 -1.38 0.11 -12.78
N ALA A 109 -1.35 0.84 -13.91
CA ALA A 109 -0.11 1.19 -14.58
C ALA A 109 0.79 2.09 -13.72
N ARG A 110 0.19 3.03 -12.96
CA ARG A 110 0.93 3.88 -12.04
C ARG A 110 1.50 3.10 -10.86
N GLU A 111 0.69 2.24 -10.24
CA GLU A 111 1.14 1.39 -9.13
C GLU A 111 2.26 0.43 -9.55
N GLU A 112 2.16 -0.14 -10.74
CA GLU A 112 3.21 -0.98 -11.31
C GLU A 112 4.50 -0.18 -11.57
N ALA A 113 4.40 1.03 -12.11
CA ALA A 113 5.55 1.89 -12.33
C ALA A 113 6.23 2.30 -11.01
N GLU A 114 5.44 2.62 -9.97
CA GLU A 114 5.96 2.93 -8.63
C GLU A 114 6.65 1.71 -8.00
N ARG A 115 6.08 0.50 -8.17
CA ARG A 115 6.70 -0.74 -7.69
C ARG A 115 8.05 -1.00 -8.36
N ILE A 116 8.11 -0.87 -9.68
CA ILE A 116 9.35 -1.03 -10.45
C ILE A 116 10.40 0.00 -10.02
N ALA A 117 10.00 1.26 -9.85
CA ALA A 117 10.91 2.32 -9.40
C ALA A 117 11.44 2.07 -7.98
N ALA A 118 10.59 1.60 -7.07
CA ALA A 118 11.00 1.24 -5.71
C ALA A 118 11.97 0.05 -5.70
N GLU A 119 11.72 -0.98 -6.53
CA GLU A 119 12.61 -2.13 -6.66
C GLU A 119 13.98 -1.74 -7.24
N GLU A 120 14.00 -0.88 -8.27
CA GLU A 120 15.24 -0.35 -8.82
C GLU A 120 16.03 0.50 -7.81
N ALA A 121 15.34 1.32 -7.02
CA ALA A 121 15.97 2.13 -5.99
C ALA A 121 16.57 1.25 -4.88
N ALA A 122 15.85 0.22 -4.44
CA ALA A 122 16.35 -0.76 -3.47
C ALA A 122 17.60 -1.49 -3.99
N ARG A 123 17.58 -1.95 -5.24
CA ARG A 123 18.73 -2.62 -5.87
C ARG A 123 19.93 -1.71 -5.98
N LYS A 124 19.74 -0.43 -6.37
CA LYS A 124 20.83 0.56 -6.42
C LYS A 124 21.44 0.83 -5.05
N ALA A 125 20.59 0.94 -4.02
CA ALA A 125 21.04 1.13 -2.64
C ALA A 125 21.85 -0.07 -2.13
N GLU A 126 21.41 -1.28 -2.45
CA GLU A 126 22.14 -2.51 -2.11
C GLU A 126 23.50 -2.60 -2.84
N GLU A 127 23.54 -2.25 -4.14
CA GLU A 127 24.76 -2.21 -4.92
C GLU A 127 25.76 -1.17 -4.40
N GLU A 128 25.28 0.02 -4.00
CA GLU A 128 26.12 1.05 -3.36
C GLU A 128 26.66 0.60 -2.01
N ALA A 129 25.81 -0.05 -1.20
CA ALA A 129 26.22 -0.59 0.09
C ALA A 129 27.28 -1.69 -0.08
N ALA A 130 27.12 -2.55 -1.07
CA ALA A 130 28.10 -3.59 -1.42
C ALA A 130 29.44 -2.99 -1.89
N LYS A 131 29.40 -1.95 -2.73
CA LYS A 131 30.59 -1.22 -3.19
C LYS A 131 31.31 -0.54 -2.03
N LYS A 132 30.58 0.09 -1.11
CA LYS A 132 31.15 0.69 0.12
C LYS A 132 31.81 -0.36 0.99
N LYS A 133 31.16 -1.51 1.18
CA LYS A 133 31.71 -2.62 1.98
C LYS A 133 32.97 -3.21 1.34
N GLN A 134 33.01 -3.32 0.02
CA GLN A 134 34.18 -3.80 -0.72
C GLN A 134 35.32 -2.78 -0.69
N ALA A 135 35.03 -1.48 -0.84
CA ALA A 135 36.03 -0.43 -0.71
C ALA A 135 36.64 -0.40 0.71
N LEU A 136 35.81 -0.57 1.74
CA LEU A 136 36.26 -0.64 3.13
C LEU A 136 37.15 -1.86 3.38
N SER A 137 36.82 -3.02 2.77
CA SER A 137 37.64 -4.24 2.85
C SER A 137 38.99 -4.11 2.12
N SER A 138 39.05 -3.29 1.06
CA SER A 138 40.28 -3.07 0.31
C SER A 138 41.21 -2.06 0.97
N VAL A 139 40.68 -1.12 1.76
CA VAL A 139 41.51 -0.14 2.52
C VAL A 139 42.22 -0.83 3.69
N GLY A 140 41.59 -1.86 4.28
CA GLY A 140 42.19 -2.62 5.39
C GLY A 140 43.42 -3.46 5.04
N THR A 141 43.77 -3.61 3.75
CA THR A 141 44.90 -4.40 3.31
C THR A 141 46.19 -3.60 2.96
N THR A 142 46.13 -2.27 3.02
CA THR A 142 47.25 -1.44 2.56
C THR A 142 48.10 -0.85 3.71
N TYR A 143 47.64 -0.90 4.94
CA TYR A 143 48.45 -0.47 6.11
C TYR A 143 48.74 -1.67 7.01
N GLY A 144 49.99 -2.03 6.99
CA GLY A 144 50.53 -3.21 7.64
C GLY A 144 50.37 -3.23 9.15
N SER A 145 50.45 -4.46 9.62
CA SER A 145 50.37 -4.96 11.00
C SER A 145 49.04 -4.77 11.69
N SER A 146 48.27 -5.87 11.80
CA SER A 146 47.26 -6.01 12.83
C SER A 146 47.95 -5.77 14.18
N VAL A 147 47.53 -4.74 14.88
CA VAL A 147 47.89 -4.57 16.28
C VAL A 147 46.97 -5.51 17.05
N ASP A 148 47.52 -6.43 17.82
CA ASP A 148 46.74 -7.19 18.79
C ASP A 148 46.28 -6.24 19.89
N ALA A 149 45.09 -5.71 19.77
CA ALA A 149 44.46 -4.84 20.74
C ALA A 149 43.39 -5.63 21.52
N SER A 150 43.33 -5.48 22.78
CA SER A 150 42.26 -6.00 23.65
C SER A 150 40.94 -5.28 23.39
N ASP A 151 39.81 -5.91 23.73
CA ASP A 151 38.50 -5.28 23.62
C ASP A 151 38.41 -3.94 24.40
N GLU A 152 39.11 -3.80 25.51
CA GLU A 152 39.18 -2.55 26.26
C GLU A 152 39.93 -1.44 25.53
N GLU A 153 41.04 -1.77 24.85
CA GLU A 153 41.79 -0.82 24.04
C GLU A 153 41.02 -0.36 22.80
N VAL A 154 40.31 -1.28 22.16
CA VAL A 154 39.42 -0.96 21.03
C VAL A 154 38.27 -0.06 21.48
N TRP A 155 37.71 -0.32 22.68
CA TRP A 155 36.65 0.53 23.24
C TRP A 155 37.16 1.93 23.59
N LEU A 156 38.33 2.02 24.19
CA LEU A 156 38.98 3.29 24.49
C LEU A 156 39.26 4.13 23.26
N LEU A 157 39.80 3.49 22.19
CA LEU A 157 40.00 4.14 20.90
C LEU A 157 38.70 4.64 20.31
N ALA A 158 37.65 3.85 20.33
CA ALA A 158 36.33 4.25 19.87
C ALA A 158 35.78 5.46 20.65
N CYS A 159 35.99 5.53 21.97
CA CYS A 159 35.61 6.68 22.79
C CYS A 159 36.37 7.94 22.42
N ILE A 160 37.68 7.83 22.17
CA ILE A 160 38.53 8.96 21.76
C ILE A 160 38.05 9.48 20.37
N ILE A 161 37.82 8.59 19.40
CA ILE A 161 37.35 8.97 18.07
C ILE A 161 35.96 9.64 18.15
N ASP A 162 35.08 9.15 19.00
CA ASP A 162 33.76 9.75 19.19
C ASP A 162 33.82 11.11 19.86
N TRP A 163 34.75 11.29 20.78
CA TRP A 163 35.00 12.59 21.45
C TRP A 163 35.57 13.63 20.47
N GLU A 164 36.56 13.27 19.66
CA GLU A 164 37.25 14.17 18.72
C GLU A 164 36.45 14.44 17.45
N ALA A 165 35.70 13.46 16.98
CA ALA A 165 35.02 13.47 15.69
C ALA A 165 33.53 13.04 15.73
N GLY A 166 32.87 13.21 16.89
CA GLY A 166 31.48 12.74 17.12
C GLY A 166 30.46 13.28 16.14
N SER A 167 30.67 14.48 15.61
CA SER A 167 29.79 15.12 14.60
C SER A 167 30.25 14.90 13.16
N GLU A 168 31.39 14.26 12.94
CA GLU A 168 31.92 14.03 11.59
C GLU A 168 31.31 12.81 10.90
N SER A 169 31.46 12.79 9.57
CA SER A 169 31.12 11.61 8.76
C SER A 169 31.99 10.40 9.15
N TYR A 170 31.59 9.20 8.67
CA TYR A 170 32.37 7.99 8.91
C TYR A 170 33.81 8.12 8.39
N GLU A 171 34.00 8.76 7.23
CA GLU A 171 35.31 9.04 6.64
C GLU A 171 36.15 10.00 7.52
N GLY A 172 35.48 10.98 8.13
CA GLY A 172 36.11 11.90 9.09
C GLY A 172 36.56 11.16 10.34
N LYS A 173 35.72 10.30 10.90
CA LYS A 173 36.07 9.46 12.05
C LYS A 173 37.23 8.51 11.77
N LEU A 174 37.25 7.93 10.55
CA LEU A 174 38.35 7.06 10.11
C LEU A 174 39.66 7.82 9.95
N ALA A 175 39.62 9.08 9.49
CA ALA A 175 40.81 9.93 9.39
C ALA A 175 41.41 10.24 10.78
N VAL A 176 40.58 10.52 11.77
CA VAL A 176 41.00 10.70 13.17
C VAL A 176 41.61 9.43 13.73
N ALA A 177 40.99 8.26 13.47
CA ALA A 177 41.52 6.96 13.94
C ALA A 177 42.91 6.62 13.37
N ASN A 178 43.27 7.17 12.21
CA ASN A 178 44.58 6.95 11.60
C ASN A 178 45.68 7.87 12.13
N VAL A 179 45.34 8.88 12.94
CA VAL A 179 46.27 9.86 13.47
C VAL A 179 46.53 9.63 14.98
N VAL A 180 45.60 9.03 15.68
CA VAL A 180 45.68 8.67 17.09
C VAL A 180 46.38 7.33 17.26
#